data_0d0b2ed93a687c6294f60457eaead28a
#
_entry.id   0d0b2ed93a687c6294f60457eaead28a
#
_cell.length_a   1.000
_cell.length_b   1.000
_cell.length_c   1.000
_cell.angle_alpha   90.00
_cell.angle_beta   90.00
_cell.angle_gamma   90.00
#
_symmetry.space_group_name_H-M   'P 1'
#
loop_
_entity.id
_entity.type
_entity.pdbx_description
1 polymer ?
#
loop_
_entity_poly.entity_id
_entity_poly.type
_entity_poly.pdbx_seq_one_letter_code
_entity_poly.pdbx_strand_id
1 'polypeptide(L)'
;MNFNNKRILMYKWRAYNYLDVYQTFLALGFEIDVVAQHLPSYDEDENFAARLIKMLQDRAYDFVFTINYFGVISDACEQAGIPYVSWSCDSPLISMYHESVYNACNYIFLFDKSSYLFFKELGVEHIWYLPLAVDV
;
A
#
# COMPACT_ATOMS: atom_id res chain seq x y z
N MET A 1 -4.73 -20.49 -7.95
CA MET A 1 -5.62 -19.33 -7.69
C MET A 1 -5.48 -18.36 -8.86
N ASN A 2 -6.59 -17.90 -9.40
CA ASN A 2 -6.60 -17.09 -10.62
C ASN A 2 -7.32 -15.76 -10.34
N PHE A 3 -6.64 -14.65 -10.59
CA PHE A 3 -7.17 -13.30 -10.40
C PHE A 3 -7.38 -12.58 -11.75
N ASN A 4 -7.68 -13.33 -12.80
CA ASN A 4 -8.02 -12.75 -14.10
C ASN A 4 -9.21 -11.78 -13.94
N ASN A 5 -9.18 -10.68 -14.67
CA ASN A 5 -10.16 -9.59 -14.60
C ASN A 5 -10.08 -8.75 -13.32
N LYS A 6 -9.09 -8.99 -12.46
CA LYS A 6 -8.79 -8.10 -11.32
C LYS A 6 -7.72 -7.11 -11.73
N ARG A 7 -7.92 -5.85 -11.36
CA ARG A 7 -6.99 -4.77 -11.70
C ARG A 7 -6.50 -4.08 -10.44
N ILE A 8 -5.19 -3.91 -10.34
CA ILE A 8 -4.58 -3.20 -9.21
C ILE A 8 -3.74 -2.03 -9.71
N LEU A 9 -3.57 -1.05 -8.84
CA LEU A 9 -2.65 0.07 -9.06
C LEU A 9 -1.48 -0.10 -8.11
N MET A 10 -0.25 -0.12 -8.64
CA MET A 10 0.96 -0.18 -7.83
C MET A 10 1.72 1.14 -7.91
N TYR A 11 2.13 1.66 -6.75
CA TYR A 11 3.03 2.79 -6.67
C TYR A 11 4.47 2.27 -6.72
N LYS A 12 5.23 2.72 -7.71
CA LYS A 12 6.62 2.31 -7.91
C LYS A 12 7.57 3.30 -7.26
N TRP A 13 8.42 2.79 -6.37
CA TRP A 13 9.53 3.52 -5.80
C TRP A 13 10.72 2.55 -5.69
N ARG A 14 11.87 3.02 -5.21
CA ARG A 14 13.08 2.18 -5.17
C ARG A 14 13.08 1.18 -4.01
N ALA A 15 12.11 0.30 -3.98
CA ALA A 15 12.13 -0.82 -3.06
C ALA A 15 12.89 -1.98 -3.69
N TYR A 16 13.77 -2.61 -2.92
CA TYR A 16 14.62 -3.67 -3.46
C TYR A 16 13.82 -4.90 -3.91
N ASN A 17 12.66 -5.12 -3.32
CA ASN A 17 11.78 -6.26 -3.63
C ASN A 17 10.61 -5.90 -4.56
N TYR A 18 10.61 -4.69 -5.14
CA TYR A 18 9.51 -4.24 -6.00
C TYR A 18 9.28 -5.19 -7.18
N LEU A 19 10.36 -5.55 -7.87
CA LEU A 19 10.24 -6.38 -9.09
C LEU A 19 9.67 -7.75 -8.77
N ASP A 20 10.10 -8.37 -7.68
CA ASP A 20 9.61 -9.69 -7.26
C ASP A 20 8.10 -9.64 -6.97
N VAL A 21 7.66 -8.62 -6.26
CA VAL A 21 6.24 -8.43 -5.94
C VAL A 21 5.42 -8.19 -7.21
N TYR A 22 5.92 -7.32 -8.09
CA TYR A 22 5.26 -7.03 -9.37
C TYR A 22 5.08 -8.29 -10.20
N GLN A 23 6.15 -9.10 -10.35
CA GLN A 23 6.09 -10.33 -11.12
C GLN A 23 5.16 -11.36 -10.48
N THR A 24 5.09 -11.42 -9.17
CA THR A 24 4.19 -12.31 -8.46
C THR A 24 2.73 -11.96 -8.74
N PHE A 25 2.37 -10.68 -8.71
CA PHE A 25 1.01 -10.25 -9.05
C PHE A 25 0.67 -10.58 -10.51
N LEU A 26 1.61 -10.38 -11.43
CA LEU A 26 1.40 -10.75 -12.83
C LEU A 26 1.14 -12.25 -12.98
N ALA A 27 1.93 -13.08 -12.28
CA ALA A 27 1.79 -14.53 -12.34
C ALA A 27 0.45 -15.00 -11.78
N LEU A 28 -0.13 -14.25 -10.83
CA LEU A 28 -1.46 -14.54 -10.27
C LEU A 28 -2.60 -14.10 -11.18
N GLY A 29 -2.32 -13.39 -12.25
CA GLY A 29 -3.31 -12.99 -13.25
C GLY A 29 -3.83 -11.57 -13.14
N PHE A 30 -3.28 -10.74 -12.22
CA PHE A 30 -3.70 -9.36 -12.09
C PHE A 30 -3.29 -8.51 -13.29
N GLU A 31 -4.15 -7.59 -13.67
CA GLU A 31 -3.77 -6.47 -14.53
C GLU A 31 -3.23 -5.37 -13.64
N ILE A 32 -2.05 -4.83 -13.97
CA ILE A 32 -1.35 -3.88 -13.12
C ILE A 32 -1.11 -2.58 -13.87
N ASP A 33 -1.64 -1.48 -13.31
CA ASP A 33 -1.25 -0.14 -13.70
C ASP A 33 -0.20 0.38 -12.69
N VAL A 34 0.79 1.11 -13.16
CA VAL A 34 1.91 1.56 -12.31
C VAL A 34 1.96 3.08 -12.30
N VAL A 35 2.04 3.64 -11.10
CA VAL A 35 2.34 5.06 -10.89
C VAL A 35 3.77 5.18 -10.38
N ALA A 36 4.60 5.93 -11.08
CA ALA A 36 6.01 6.12 -10.74
C ALA A 36 6.31 7.61 -10.65
N GLN A 37 5.99 8.21 -9.52
CA GLN A 37 6.26 9.62 -9.26
C GLN A 37 7.00 9.76 -7.95
N HIS A 38 8.04 10.60 -7.95
CA HIS A 38 8.73 10.91 -6.71
C HIS A 38 7.81 11.72 -5.79
N LEU A 39 7.68 11.25 -4.54
CA LEU A 39 6.92 11.96 -3.51
C LEU A 39 7.90 12.70 -2.59
N PRO A 40 7.82 14.04 -2.53
CA PRO A 40 8.64 14.81 -1.58
C PRO A 40 8.22 14.54 -0.13
N SER A 41 6.97 14.12 0.09
CA SER A 41 6.47 13.75 1.41
C SER A 41 5.63 12.48 1.31
N TYR A 42 5.79 11.56 2.26
CA TYR A 42 4.99 10.35 2.34
C TYR A 42 3.59 10.62 2.90
N ASP A 43 3.40 11.74 3.55
CA ASP A 43 2.18 12.04 4.30
C ASP A 43 1.28 13.01 3.56
N GLU A 44 1.88 14.00 2.91
CA GLU A 44 1.13 15.11 2.31
C GLU A 44 1.73 15.49 0.96
N ASP A 45 0.92 15.42 -0.08
CA ASP A 45 1.21 15.97 -1.41
C ASP A 45 -0.12 16.13 -2.14
N GLU A 46 -0.68 17.34 -2.08
CA GLU A 46 -2.00 17.62 -2.63
C GLU A 46 -2.08 17.37 -4.14
N ASN A 47 -1.02 17.68 -4.88
CA ASN A 47 -1.00 17.48 -6.33
C ASN A 47 -0.99 16.00 -6.69
N PHE A 48 -0.18 15.23 -5.98
CA PHE A 48 -0.14 13.77 -6.16
C PHE A 48 -1.47 13.15 -5.78
N ALA A 49 -2.02 13.54 -4.63
CA ALA A 49 -3.30 13.01 -4.15
C ALA A 49 -4.42 13.27 -5.14
N ALA A 50 -4.51 14.48 -5.68
CA ALA A 50 -5.54 14.83 -6.66
C ALA A 50 -5.45 13.99 -7.92
N ARG A 51 -4.24 13.77 -8.44
CA ARG A 51 -4.03 12.94 -9.63
C ARG A 51 -4.35 11.47 -9.34
N LEU A 52 -3.95 10.97 -8.18
CA LEU A 52 -4.24 9.60 -7.79
C LEU A 52 -5.74 9.36 -7.66
N ILE A 53 -6.46 10.27 -7.00
CA ILE A 53 -7.92 10.18 -6.87
C ILE A 53 -8.57 10.13 -8.24
N LYS A 54 -8.13 10.99 -9.15
CA LYS A 54 -8.66 10.99 -10.53
C LYS A 54 -8.44 9.66 -11.23
N MET A 55 -7.24 9.10 -11.12
CA MET A 55 -6.94 7.79 -11.70
C MET A 55 -7.84 6.70 -11.13
N LEU A 56 -8.07 6.73 -9.82
CA LEU A 56 -8.91 5.74 -9.14
C LEU A 56 -10.38 5.88 -9.51
N GLN A 57 -10.82 7.06 -9.94
CA GLN A 57 -12.17 7.29 -10.40
C GLN A 57 -12.37 6.95 -11.88
N ASP A 58 -11.30 7.07 -12.67
CA ASP A 58 -11.35 6.83 -14.12
C ASP A 58 -11.40 5.34 -14.49
N ARG A 59 -10.92 4.48 -13.61
CA ARG A 59 -10.89 3.03 -13.82
C ARG A 59 -11.34 2.30 -12.56
N ALA A 60 -11.88 1.09 -12.74
CA ALA A 60 -12.23 0.23 -11.62
C ALA A 60 -10.99 -0.54 -11.16
N TYR A 61 -10.50 -0.23 -9.97
CA TYR A 61 -9.42 -0.97 -9.33
C TYR A 61 -9.95 -1.77 -8.15
N ASP A 62 -9.45 -2.98 -7.99
CA ASP A 62 -9.80 -3.82 -6.85
C ASP A 62 -9.07 -3.38 -5.59
N PHE A 63 -7.82 -2.94 -5.73
CA PHE A 63 -7.07 -2.30 -4.64
C PHE A 63 -5.85 -1.56 -5.20
N VAL A 64 -5.28 -0.71 -4.34
CA VAL A 64 -3.98 -0.06 -4.56
C VAL A 64 -2.96 -0.77 -3.67
N PHE A 65 -1.78 -1.05 -4.19
CA PHE A 65 -0.73 -1.74 -3.44
C PHE A 65 0.55 -0.90 -3.41
N THR A 66 1.17 -0.83 -2.23
CA THR A 66 2.51 -0.25 -2.08
C THR A 66 3.39 -1.15 -1.22
N ILE A 67 4.69 -1.14 -1.51
CA ILE A 67 5.70 -1.61 -0.57
C ILE A 67 6.00 -0.44 0.36
N ASN A 68 5.92 -0.67 1.66
CA ASN A 68 5.90 0.33 2.71
C ASN A 68 4.61 1.18 2.68
N TYR A 69 4.41 1.98 3.70
CA TYR A 69 3.17 2.71 3.91
C TYR A 69 3.32 4.18 3.53
N PHE A 70 2.34 4.69 2.78
CA PHE A 70 2.29 6.09 2.36
C PHE A 70 0.95 6.70 2.79
N GLY A 71 0.98 7.62 3.75
CA GLY A 71 -0.24 8.24 4.27
C GLY A 71 -1.02 8.99 3.20
N VAL A 72 -0.34 9.65 2.27
CA VAL A 72 -0.99 10.37 1.18
C VAL A 72 -1.78 9.42 0.28
N ILE A 73 -1.27 8.21 0.05
CA ILE A 73 -1.96 7.20 -0.76
C ILE A 73 -3.17 6.66 0.00
N SER A 74 -3.02 6.40 1.30
CA SER A 74 -4.13 5.96 2.14
C SER A 74 -5.29 6.95 2.12
N ASP A 75 -5.00 8.23 2.31
CA ASP A 75 -6.04 9.27 2.31
C ASP A 75 -6.73 9.37 0.93
N ALA A 76 -5.97 9.27 -0.16
CA ALA A 76 -6.54 9.29 -1.50
C ALA A 76 -7.46 8.08 -1.74
N CYS A 77 -7.04 6.90 -1.30
CA CYS A 77 -7.84 5.68 -1.42
C CYS A 77 -9.11 5.75 -0.57
N GLU A 78 -9.02 6.29 0.63
CA GLU A 78 -10.18 6.49 1.51
C GLU A 78 -11.21 7.39 0.85
N GLN A 79 -10.75 8.48 0.24
CA GLN A 79 -11.63 9.41 -0.46
C GLN A 79 -12.26 8.78 -1.70
N ALA A 80 -11.50 7.97 -2.44
CA ALA A 80 -11.99 7.30 -3.65
C ALA A 80 -12.82 6.04 -3.35
N GLY A 81 -12.79 5.53 -2.12
CA GLY A 81 -13.51 4.31 -1.76
C GLY A 81 -12.86 3.04 -2.26
N ILE A 82 -11.54 3.03 -2.44
CA ILE A 82 -10.77 1.89 -2.94
C ILE A 82 -9.91 1.33 -1.80
N PRO A 83 -9.86 -0.01 -1.61
CA PRO A 83 -8.97 -0.61 -0.62
C PRO A 83 -7.50 -0.30 -0.89
N TYR A 84 -6.75 -0.03 0.16
CA TYR A 84 -5.32 0.24 0.10
C TYR A 84 -4.56 -0.84 0.86
N VAL A 85 -3.71 -1.59 0.16
CA VAL A 85 -2.90 -2.66 0.72
C VAL A 85 -1.44 -2.21 0.75
N SER A 86 -0.82 -2.25 1.92
CA SER A 86 0.60 -1.94 2.06
C SER A 86 1.31 -3.07 2.79
N TRP A 87 2.52 -3.37 2.35
CA TRP A 87 3.39 -4.35 3.00
C TRP A 87 4.70 -3.68 3.35
N SER A 88 4.95 -3.51 4.65
CA SER A 88 6.12 -2.81 5.15
C SER A 88 7.29 -3.77 5.31
N CYS A 89 8.40 -3.40 4.71
CA CYS A 89 9.64 -4.17 4.75
C CYS A 89 10.75 -3.49 5.55
N ASP A 90 10.51 -2.25 5.99
CA ASP A 90 11.46 -1.47 6.80
C ASP A 90 10.93 -1.31 8.22
N SER A 91 11.84 -1.32 9.20
CA SER A 91 11.49 -1.09 10.60
C SER A 91 12.61 -0.30 11.30
N PRO A 92 12.26 0.73 12.08
CA PRO A 92 10.93 1.31 12.21
C PRO A 92 10.52 2.09 10.97
N LEU A 93 9.24 2.07 10.60
CA LEU A 93 8.74 2.79 9.44
C LEU A 93 8.07 4.08 9.91
N ILE A 94 8.78 5.20 9.75
CA ILE A 94 8.33 6.51 10.24
C ILE A 94 7.03 6.95 9.59
N SER A 95 6.81 6.60 8.32
CA SER A 95 5.59 6.97 7.60
C SER A 95 4.31 6.38 8.21
N MET A 96 4.43 5.38 9.10
CA MET A 96 3.29 4.84 9.84
C MET A 96 2.81 5.77 10.95
N TYR A 97 3.61 6.76 11.37
CA TYR A 97 3.21 7.71 12.42
C TYR A 97 2.40 8.85 11.80
N HIS A 98 1.22 8.50 11.31
CA HIS A 98 0.32 9.42 10.63
C HIS A 98 -1.12 8.98 10.91
N GLU A 99 -2.03 9.93 11.05
CA GLU A 99 -3.42 9.63 11.40
C GLU A 99 -4.15 8.78 10.36
N SER A 100 -3.66 8.78 9.10
CA SER A 100 -4.24 7.94 8.04
C SER A 100 -4.23 6.46 8.36
N VAL A 101 -3.40 6.00 9.31
CA VAL A 101 -3.34 4.58 9.68
C VAL A 101 -4.68 4.06 10.22
N TYR A 102 -5.54 4.97 10.66
CA TYR A 102 -6.89 4.63 11.14
C TYR A 102 -7.93 4.55 10.02
N ASN A 103 -7.57 4.86 8.78
CA ASN A 103 -8.51 4.82 7.66
C ASN A 103 -9.06 3.41 7.44
N ALA A 104 -10.37 3.31 7.21
CA ALA A 104 -11.04 2.03 7.02
C ALA A 104 -10.64 1.32 5.73
N CYS A 105 -10.12 2.05 4.73
CA CYS A 105 -9.66 1.45 3.47
C CYS A 105 -8.36 0.67 3.61
N ASN A 106 -7.63 0.82 4.71
CA ASN A 106 -6.30 0.25 4.89
C ASN A 106 -6.33 -1.25 5.14
N TYR A 107 -5.37 -1.94 4.53
CA TYR A 107 -4.98 -3.31 4.84
C TYR A 107 -3.46 -3.28 4.99
N ILE A 108 -2.98 -3.10 6.23
CA ILE A 108 -1.57 -2.85 6.52
C ILE A 108 -0.92 -4.13 7.03
N PHE A 109 0.10 -4.57 6.33
CA PHE A 109 0.87 -5.77 6.69
C PHE A 109 2.26 -5.35 7.14
N LEU A 110 2.65 -5.73 8.34
CA LEU A 110 3.94 -5.40 8.93
C LEU A 110 4.76 -6.68 9.11
N PHE A 111 6.03 -6.64 8.70
CA PHE A 111 6.91 -7.80 8.88
C PHE A 111 7.47 -7.88 10.30
N ASP A 112 7.49 -6.77 11.02
CA ASP A 112 8.07 -6.65 12.36
C ASP A 112 6.99 -6.77 13.42
N LYS A 113 7.11 -7.81 14.25
CA LYS A 113 6.13 -8.10 15.29
C LYS A 113 6.02 -6.97 16.32
N SER A 114 7.16 -6.35 16.68
CA SER A 114 7.15 -5.25 17.66
C SER A 114 6.35 -4.06 17.15
N SER A 115 6.54 -3.68 15.89
CA SER A 115 5.78 -2.60 15.26
C SER A 115 4.29 -2.94 15.19
N TYR A 116 3.97 -4.18 14.81
CA TYR A 116 2.59 -4.65 14.76
C TYR A 116 1.90 -4.51 16.12
N LEU A 117 2.55 -4.98 17.18
CA LEU A 117 1.99 -4.90 18.54
C LEU A 117 1.83 -3.45 18.99
N PHE A 118 2.80 -2.60 18.66
CA PHE A 118 2.73 -1.17 18.99
C PHE A 118 1.50 -0.51 18.39
N PHE A 119 1.28 -0.68 17.08
CA PHE A 119 0.15 -0.06 16.40
C PHE A 119 -1.19 -0.69 16.80
N LYS A 120 -1.22 -1.99 17.09
CA LYS A 120 -2.41 -2.64 17.64
C LYS A 120 -2.81 -2.01 18.96
N GLU A 121 -1.85 -1.75 19.83
CA GLU A 121 -2.09 -1.14 21.14
C GLU A 121 -2.59 0.30 21.00
N LEU A 122 -2.18 1.01 19.93
CA LEU A 122 -2.70 2.34 19.64
C LEU A 122 -4.12 2.33 19.07
N GLY A 123 -4.70 1.17 18.82
CA GLY A 123 -6.07 1.05 18.32
C GLY A 123 -6.19 0.99 16.80
N VAL A 124 -5.10 0.75 16.08
CA VAL A 124 -5.16 0.53 14.63
C VAL A 124 -5.77 -0.84 14.38
N GLU A 125 -6.94 -0.88 13.71
CA GLU A 125 -7.70 -2.12 13.52
C GLU A 125 -7.31 -2.89 12.27
N HIS A 126 -7.01 -2.19 11.18
CA HIS A 126 -6.74 -2.79 9.86
C HIS A 126 -5.25 -3.06 9.67
N ILE A 127 -4.68 -3.85 10.57
CA ILE A 127 -3.25 -4.13 10.59
C ILE A 127 -3.02 -5.61 10.91
N TRP A 128 -2.05 -6.21 10.23
CA TRP A 128 -1.72 -7.63 10.39
C TRP A 128 -0.21 -7.82 10.41
N TYR A 129 0.22 -8.87 11.12
CA TYR A 129 1.61 -9.28 11.15
C TYR A 129 1.83 -10.30 10.03
N LEU A 130 2.77 -9.97 9.13
CA LEU A 130 3.17 -10.86 8.04
C LEU A 130 4.69 -10.86 7.94
N PRO A 131 5.37 -11.87 8.49
CA PRO A 131 6.84 -11.91 8.45
C PRO A 131 7.35 -12.00 7.02
N LEU A 132 8.56 -11.48 6.80
CA LEU A 132 9.21 -11.62 5.52
C LEU A 132 9.52 -13.09 5.24
N ALA A 133 9.19 -13.53 4.02
CA ALA A 133 9.56 -14.86 3.59
C ALA A 133 11.08 -14.90 3.37
N VAL A 134 11.72 -15.93 3.90
CA VAL A 134 13.13 -16.19 3.65
C VAL A 134 13.20 -17.34 2.67
N ASP A 135 13.74 -17.07 1.48
CA ASP A 135 14.05 -18.12 0.52
C ASP A 135 15.27 -18.88 1.02
N VAL A 136 15.07 -20.13 1.30
CA VAL A 136 16.12 -21.01 1.78
C VAL A 136 16.54 -21.95 0.67
#